data_994459679738effd48412e09972f69ea
#
_entry.id   994459679738effd48412e09972f69ea
#
_cell.length_a   1.000
_cell.length_b   1.000
_cell.length_c   1.000
_cell.angle_alpha   90.00
_cell.angle_beta   90.00
_cell.angle_gamma   90.00
#
_symmetry.space_group_name_H-M   'P 1'
#
loop_
_entity.id
_entity.type
_entity.pdbx_description
1 polymer ?
#
loop_
_entity_poly.entity_id
_entity_poly.type
_entity_poly.pdbx_seq_one_letter_code
_entity_poly.pdbx_strand_id
1 'polypeptide(L)'
;MTYRLELGETVAAGAARVAREELTSAIDGLAAADAAGRDKAVHEARKSLKKVRAVLRLVRDGMDPSTYREQNAALRDAGRGMSAARDARVLVDTLDGLTGRFADLLSPGAFSPVRDALAAEHEQLQARRAGDGAGVDGAVAAIGAARDAVDRWDVRDGPSLLPGGLRRIYARGADRFAEARAEPGPERMHEWRKRAKDLWYSTLLVAPAWPGPLGALADEAHTLADHLGDEHDLAVFAERVLADPGRFRSEADRATMADLAERRREELRSAALGVGRRVYAERPKAFVRRLAAYTRAWRDDGRGDDAFAGTEE
;
A
#
# COMPACT_ATOMS: atom_id res chain seq x y z
N MET A 1 -14.71 10.39 4.48
CA MET A 1 -14.72 9.26 3.50
C MET A 1 -14.11 8.05 4.17
N THR A 2 -14.74 6.89 4.06
CA THR A 2 -14.30 5.73 4.81
C THR A 2 -14.04 4.56 3.85
N TYR A 3 -12.80 4.09 3.79
CA TYR A 3 -12.37 2.98 2.95
C TYR A 3 -12.92 1.65 3.50
N ARG A 4 -14.20 1.38 3.24
CA ARG A 4 -14.94 0.19 3.71
C ARG A 4 -16.15 -0.09 2.84
N LEU A 5 -16.64 -1.32 2.85
CA LEU A 5 -17.97 -1.66 2.36
C LEU A 5 -19.02 -1.20 3.38
N GLU A 6 -20.20 -0.84 2.89
CA GLU A 6 -21.33 -0.39 3.71
C GLU A 6 -22.45 -1.44 3.72
N LEU A 7 -23.26 -1.40 4.78
CA LEU A 7 -24.42 -2.25 4.88
C LEU A 7 -25.45 -1.85 3.81
N GLY A 8 -26.12 -2.83 3.23
CA GLY A 8 -27.14 -2.57 2.20
C GLY A 8 -26.59 -2.42 0.77
N GLU A 9 -25.28 -2.18 0.57
CA GLU A 9 -24.72 -2.11 -0.78
C GLU A 9 -24.26 -3.47 -1.31
N THR A 10 -24.32 -3.64 -2.62
CA THR A 10 -23.69 -4.81 -3.27
C THR A 10 -22.16 -4.65 -3.27
N VAL A 11 -21.43 -5.76 -3.43
CA VAL A 11 -19.97 -5.70 -3.48
C VAL A 11 -19.48 -4.86 -4.67
N ALA A 12 -20.16 -4.97 -5.80
CA ALA A 12 -19.85 -4.18 -6.99
C ALA A 12 -20.07 -2.69 -6.77
N ALA A 13 -21.23 -2.30 -6.19
CA ALA A 13 -21.55 -0.90 -5.89
C ALA A 13 -20.58 -0.29 -4.88
N GLY A 14 -20.28 -1.01 -3.79
CA GLY A 14 -19.32 -0.58 -2.77
C GLY A 14 -17.90 -0.44 -3.33
N ALA A 15 -17.47 -1.36 -4.17
CA ALA A 15 -16.19 -1.27 -4.84
C ALA A 15 -16.09 -0.02 -5.73
N ALA A 16 -17.12 0.26 -6.52
CA ALA A 16 -17.16 1.45 -7.38
C ALA A 16 -17.21 2.74 -6.55
N ARG A 17 -18.02 2.79 -5.49
CA ARG A 17 -18.09 3.95 -4.57
C ARG A 17 -16.75 4.24 -3.93
N VAL A 18 -16.13 3.25 -3.29
CA VAL A 18 -14.82 3.39 -2.63
C VAL A 18 -13.75 3.83 -3.63
N ALA A 19 -13.76 3.27 -4.84
CA ALA A 19 -12.80 3.67 -5.88
C ALA A 19 -12.97 5.14 -6.26
N ARG A 20 -14.23 5.62 -6.50
CA ARG A 20 -14.48 7.03 -6.82
C ARG A 20 -14.06 7.96 -5.67
N GLU A 21 -14.43 7.63 -4.44
CA GLU A 21 -14.09 8.43 -3.25
C GLU A 21 -12.57 8.57 -3.08
N GLU A 22 -11.83 7.48 -3.19
CA GLU A 22 -10.37 7.51 -3.06
C GLU A 22 -9.70 8.31 -4.21
N LEU A 23 -10.20 8.19 -5.44
CA LEU A 23 -9.68 8.94 -6.58
C LEU A 23 -10.03 10.42 -6.50
N THR A 24 -11.24 10.77 -6.06
CA THR A 24 -11.65 12.16 -5.81
C THR A 24 -10.78 12.78 -4.71
N SER A 25 -10.61 12.08 -3.58
CA SER A 25 -9.73 12.56 -2.50
C SER A 25 -8.28 12.78 -2.96
N ALA A 26 -7.77 11.93 -3.85
CA ALA A 26 -6.44 12.10 -4.42
C ALA A 26 -6.34 13.36 -5.31
N ILE A 27 -7.34 13.60 -6.14
CA ILE A 27 -7.43 14.81 -7.00
C ILE A 27 -7.49 16.06 -6.13
N ASP A 28 -8.43 16.10 -5.17
CA ASP A 28 -8.66 17.26 -4.31
C ASP A 28 -7.40 17.58 -3.49
N GLY A 29 -6.76 16.54 -2.94
CA GLY A 29 -5.52 16.70 -2.20
C GLY A 29 -4.36 17.24 -3.03
N LEU A 30 -4.21 16.80 -4.29
CA LEU A 30 -3.19 17.30 -5.20
C LEU A 30 -3.48 18.73 -5.66
N ALA A 31 -4.73 19.06 -5.92
CA ALA A 31 -5.16 20.39 -6.39
C ALA A 31 -5.04 21.46 -5.29
N ALA A 32 -5.32 21.09 -4.03
CA ALA A 32 -5.27 22.00 -2.90
C ALA A 32 -3.85 22.21 -2.33
N ALA A 33 -2.87 21.40 -2.74
CA ALA A 33 -1.54 21.43 -2.15
C ALA A 33 -0.70 22.60 -2.66
N ASP A 34 -0.24 23.45 -1.73
CA ASP A 34 0.84 24.40 -1.96
C ASP A 34 2.20 23.70 -2.10
N ALA A 35 3.26 24.49 -2.29
CA ALA A 35 4.61 23.95 -2.46
C ALA A 35 5.07 23.15 -1.21
N ALA A 36 4.73 23.59 0.00
CA ALA A 36 5.13 22.94 1.26
C ALA A 36 4.35 21.65 1.52
N GLY A 37 3.07 21.59 1.13
CA GLY A 37 2.19 20.43 1.31
C GLY A 37 2.29 19.37 0.20
N ARG A 38 2.97 19.69 -0.91
CA ARG A 38 2.98 18.87 -2.13
C ARG A 38 3.46 17.43 -1.95
N ASP A 39 4.52 17.22 -1.19
CA ASP A 39 5.05 15.86 -0.94
C ASP A 39 4.05 14.99 -0.19
N LYS A 40 3.37 15.57 0.79
CA LYS A 40 2.31 14.89 1.53
C LYS A 40 1.13 14.56 0.60
N ALA A 41 0.70 15.50 -0.23
CA ALA A 41 -0.39 15.29 -1.19
C ALA A 41 -0.06 14.18 -2.19
N VAL A 42 1.15 14.18 -2.75
CA VAL A 42 1.64 13.11 -3.64
C VAL A 42 1.68 11.77 -2.91
N HIS A 43 2.12 11.74 -1.65
CA HIS A 43 2.12 10.51 -0.84
C HIS A 43 0.72 9.95 -0.66
N GLU A 44 -0.24 10.78 -0.27
CA GLU A 44 -1.63 10.35 -0.05
C GLU A 44 -2.30 9.94 -1.38
N ALA A 45 -2.08 10.68 -2.47
CA ALA A 45 -2.59 10.29 -3.79
C ALA A 45 -2.07 8.90 -4.22
N ARG A 46 -0.76 8.62 -4.04
CA ARG A 46 -0.18 7.29 -4.33
C ARG A 46 -0.76 6.19 -3.43
N LYS A 47 -1.10 6.51 -2.17
CA LYS A 47 -1.77 5.59 -1.24
C LYS A 47 -3.18 5.29 -1.72
N SER A 48 -3.95 6.31 -2.11
CA SER A 48 -5.29 6.13 -2.68
C SER A 48 -5.27 5.28 -3.96
N LEU A 49 -4.34 5.51 -4.88
CA LEU A 49 -4.17 4.65 -6.06
C LEU A 49 -3.87 3.17 -5.70
N LYS A 50 -3.09 2.90 -4.64
CA LYS A 50 -2.84 1.53 -4.17
C LYS A 50 -4.10 0.90 -3.58
N LYS A 51 -4.90 1.65 -2.82
CA LYS A 51 -6.20 1.23 -2.29
C LYS A 51 -7.17 0.88 -3.41
N VAL A 52 -7.33 1.76 -4.41
CA VAL A 52 -8.20 1.49 -5.58
C VAL A 52 -7.75 0.25 -6.35
N ARG A 53 -6.44 0.06 -6.52
CA ARG A 53 -5.92 -1.17 -7.15
C ARG A 53 -6.16 -2.43 -6.30
N ALA A 54 -6.23 -2.33 -4.98
CA ALA A 54 -6.62 -3.44 -4.11
C ALA A 54 -8.10 -3.78 -4.27
N VAL A 55 -8.98 -2.75 -4.30
CA VAL A 55 -10.42 -2.91 -4.62
C VAL A 55 -10.59 -3.59 -5.98
N LEU A 56 -9.93 -3.08 -7.01
CA LEU A 56 -10.00 -3.64 -8.37
C LEU A 56 -9.56 -5.11 -8.41
N ARG A 57 -8.50 -5.48 -7.66
CA ARG A 57 -8.09 -6.89 -7.54
C ARG A 57 -9.11 -7.74 -6.82
N LEU A 58 -9.79 -7.18 -5.83
CA LEU A 58 -10.81 -7.91 -5.07
C LEU A 58 -11.97 -8.33 -5.97
N VAL A 59 -12.46 -7.41 -6.83
CA VAL A 59 -13.64 -7.63 -7.67
C VAL A 59 -13.33 -8.13 -9.09
N ARG A 60 -12.08 -8.37 -9.42
CA ARG A 60 -11.63 -8.67 -10.79
C ARG A 60 -12.32 -9.87 -11.45
N ASP A 61 -12.77 -10.85 -10.65
CA ASP A 61 -13.41 -12.06 -11.21
C ASP A 61 -14.85 -11.79 -11.68
N GLY A 62 -15.42 -10.65 -11.29
CA GLY A 62 -16.68 -10.13 -11.83
C GLY A 62 -16.53 -9.25 -13.06
N MET A 63 -15.29 -8.90 -13.43
CA MET A 63 -15.00 -7.96 -14.53
C MET A 63 -14.56 -8.71 -15.80
N ASP A 64 -14.75 -8.04 -16.93
CA ASP A 64 -14.06 -8.45 -18.16
C ASP A 64 -12.54 -8.36 -17.96
N PRO A 65 -11.75 -9.40 -18.39
CA PRO A 65 -10.32 -9.43 -18.19
C PRO A 65 -9.55 -8.32 -18.91
N SER A 66 -10.04 -7.77 -20.02
CA SER A 66 -9.41 -6.64 -20.74
C SER A 66 -9.63 -5.35 -19.97
N THR A 67 -10.86 -5.09 -19.52
CA THR A 67 -11.21 -3.93 -18.69
C THR A 67 -10.40 -3.93 -17.39
N TYR A 68 -10.29 -5.06 -16.69
CA TYR A 68 -9.44 -5.16 -15.50
C TYR A 68 -7.98 -4.80 -15.79
N ARG A 69 -7.41 -5.32 -16.89
CA ARG A 69 -5.99 -5.05 -17.24
C ARG A 69 -5.77 -3.59 -17.55
N GLU A 70 -6.65 -2.99 -18.34
CA GLU A 70 -6.60 -1.58 -18.70
C GLU A 70 -6.66 -0.68 -17.47
N GLN A 71 -7.67 -0.87 -16.61
CA GLN A 71 -7.86 -0.07 -15.40
C GLN A 71 -6.69 -0.22 -14.42
N ASN A 72 -6.21 -1.45 -14.21
CA ASN A 72 -5.06 -1.68 -13.34
C ASN A 72 -3.75 -1.08 -13.91
N ALA A 73 -3.60 -1.02 -15.23
CA ALA A 73 -2.46 -0.36 -15.88
C ALA A 73 -2.55 1.17 -15.72
N ALA A 74 -3.70 1.77 -16.03
CA ALA A 74 -3.91 3.22 -15.88
C ALA A 74 -3.61 3.71 -14.45
N LEU A 75 -4.14 3.02 -13.42
CA LEU A 75 -3.88 3.35 -12.02
C LEU A 75 -2.40 3.15 -11.62
N ARG A 76 -1.72 2.14 -12.19
CA ARG A 76 -0.29 1.92 -11.98
C ARG A 76 0.54 3.05 -12.56
N ASP A 77 0.24 3.44 -13.80
CA ASP A 77 1.02 4.41 -14.57
C ASP A 77 0.82 5.83 -14.03
N ALA A 78 -0.41 6.20 -13.60
CA ALA A 78 -0.67 7.42 -12.83
C ALA A 78 0.20 7.48 -11.55
N GLY A 79 0.34 6.36 -10.82
CA GLY A 79 1.18 6.29 -9.64
C GLY A 79 2.68 6.41 -9.94
N ARG A 80 3.15 5.91 -11.08
CA ARG A 80 4.56 6.00 -11.51
C ARG A 80 4.96 7.44 -11.86
N GLY A 81 4.08 8.19 -12.50
CA GLY A 81 4.34 9.59 -12.85
C GLY A 81 4.67 10.48 -11.63
N MET A 82 4.32 10.04 -10.42
CA MET A 82 4.53 10.78 -9.17
C MET A 82 5.72 10.25 -8.33
N SER A 83 6.58 9.35 -8.85
CA SER A 83 7.50 8.62 -7.94
C SER A 83 8.81 9.34 -7.62
N ALA A 84 9.48 10.03 -8.56
CA ALA A 84 10.89 10.42 -8.42
C ALA A 84 11.23 11.30 -7.19
N ALA A 85 10.47 12.36 -6.86
CA ALA A 85 10.77 13.18 -5.68
C ALA A 85 10.45 12.45 -4.38
N ARG A 86 9.41 11.60 -4.37
CA ARG A 86 9.08 10.74 -3.22
C ARG A 86 10.21 9.76 -2.92
N ASP A 87 10.78 9.16 -3.95
CA ASP A 87 11.85 8.17 -3.79
C ASP A 87 13.10 8.82 -3.17
N ALA A 88 13.45 10.07 -3.55
CA ALA A 88 14.53 10.84 -2.91
C ALA A 88 14.22 11.18 -1.44
N ARG A 89 13.00 11.54 -1.11
CA ARG A 89 12.59 11.79 0.29
C ARG A 89 12.71 10.52 1.14
N VAL A 90 12.31 9.37 0.61
CA VAL A 90 12.42 8.09 1.31
C VAL A 90 13.87 7.76 1.67
N LEU A 91 14.84 8.10 0.81
CA LEU A 91 16.26 7.87 1.12
C LEU A 91 16.73 8.70 2.33
N VAL A 92 16.28 9.96 2.45
CA VAL A 92 16.58 10.81 3.64
C VAL A 92 15.94 10.20 4.89
N ASP A 93 14.64 9.88 4.82
CA ASP A 93 13.88 9.32 5.95
C ASP A 93 14.48 7.96 6.39
N THR A 94 14.95 7.15 5.44
CA THR A 94 15.61 5.85 5.70
C THR A 94 16.94 6.05 6.42
N LEU A 95 17.77 7.02 5.99
CA LEU A 95 19.03 7.33 6.67
C LEU A 95 18.77 7.86 8.09
N ASP A 96 17.81 8.77 8.25
CA ASP A 96 17.43 9.32 9.56
C ASP A 96 16.93 8.21 10.51
N GLY A 97 16.11 7.28 10.00
CA GLY A 97 15.65 6.12 10.76
C GLY A 97 16.79 5.15 11.13
N LEU A 98 17.74 4.94 10.21
CA LEU A 98 18.91 4.08 10.43
C LEU A 98 19.84 4.68 11.49
N THR A 99 20.16 5.97 11.38
CA THR A 99 21.00 6.66 12.36
C THR A 99 20.35 6.75 13.73
N GLY A 100 19.04 6.98 13.79
CA GLY A 100 18.28 6.96 15.05
C GLY A 100 18.26 5.55 15.69
N ARG A 101 18.11 4.49 14.90
CA ARG A 101 18.10 3.10 15.41
C ARG A 101 19.44 2.68 16.02
N PHE A 102 20.55 3.18 15.50
CA PHE A 102 21.90 2.83 15.92
C PHE A 102 22.65 4.01 16.58
N ALA A 103 21.91 4.96 17.15
CA ALA A 103 22.51 6.17 17.75
C ALA A 103 23.59 5.87 18.80
N ASP A 104 23.41 4.81 19.60
CA ASP A 104 24.37 4.39 20.62
C ASP A 104 25.70 3.83 20.04
N LEU A 105 25.72 3.50 18.76
CA LEU A 105 26.90 2.96 18.06
C LEU A 105 27.59 4.00 17.18
N LEU A 106 26.99 5.17 17.00
CA LEU A 106 27.43 6.19 16.06
C LEU A 106 27.89 7.44 16.80
N SER A 107 28.92 8.11 16.28
CA SER A 107 29.31 9.43 16.74
C SER A 107 28.22 10.45 16.40
N PRO A 108 28.02 11.51 17.21
CA PRO A 108 27.12 12.60 16.88
C PRO A 108 27.43 13.18 15.49
N GLY A 109 26.41 13.31 14.66
CA GLY A 109 26.56 13.81 13.28
C GLY A 109 27.15 12.80 12.29
N ALA A 110 27.29 11.53 12.66
CA ALA A 110 27.65 10.48 11.72
C ALA A 110 26.76 10.53 10.46
N PHE A 111 27.38 10.47 9.30
CA PHE A 111 26.72 10.51 7.98
C PHE A 111 26.03 11.84 7.62
N SER A 112 26.25 12.96 8.37
CA SER A 112 25.71 14.28 8.00
C SER A 112 26.02 14.69 6.55
N PRO A 113 27.24 14.52 6.01
CA PRO A 113 27.51 14.85 4.61
C PRO A 113 26.68 14.03 3.62
N VAL A 114 26.37 12.78 3.95
CA VAL A 114 25.53 11.91 3.12
C VAL A 114 24.07 12.37 3.18
N ARG A 115 23.60 12.68 4.39
CA ARG A 115 22.26 13.22 4.61
C ARG A 115 22.04 14.52 3.85
N ASP A 116 23.00 15.44 3.91
CA ASP A 116 22.92 16.74 3.23
C ASP A 116 22.92 16.57 1.70
N ALA A 117 23.71 15.64 1.19
CA ALA A 117 23.72 15.31 -0.25
C ALA A 117 22.38 14.73 -0.72
N LEU A 118 21.74 13.85 0.07
CA LEU A 118 20.42 13.30 -0.24
C LEU A 118 19.32 14.35 -0.12
N ALA A 119 19.38 15.23 0.90
CA ALA A 119 18.44 16.32 1.08
C ALA A 119 18.52 17.33 -0.09
N ALA A 120 19.73 17.71 -0.51
CA ALA A 120 19.93 18.59 -1.66
C ALA A 120 19.40 17.97 -2.99
N GLU A 121 19.52 16.65 -3.17
CA GLU A 121 18.92 15.97 -4.32
C GLU A 121 17.39 16.05 -4.27
N HIS A 122 16.81 15.80 -3.12
CA HIS A 122 15.37 15.90 -2.93
C HIS A 122 14.88 17.33 -3.25
N GLU A 123 15.54 18.38 -2.74
CA GLU A 123 15.22 19.78 -3.01
C GLU A 123 15.34 20.13 -4.51
N GLN A 124 16.39 19.67 -5.18
CA GLN A 124 16.57 19.88 -6.62
C GLN A 124 15.46 19.21 -7.44
N LEU A 125 15.03 18.00 -7.06
CA LEU A 125 13.93 17.30 -7.73
C LEU A 125 12.59 18.01 -7.47
N GLN A 126 12.41 18.57 -6.29
CA GLN A 126 11.27 19.40 -5.94
C GLN A 126 11.22 20.69 -6.76
N ALA A 127 12.35 21.42 -6.84
CA ALA A 127 12.45 22.67 -7.59
C ALA A 127 12.18 22.48 -9.09
N ARG A 128 12.71 21.40 -9.69
CA ARG A 128 12.42 21.04 -11.09
C ARG A 128 10.93 20.80 -11.31
N ARG A 129 10.26 20.12 -10.39
CA ARG A 129 8.81 19.86 -10.49
C ARG A 129 7.94 21.09 -10.21
N ALA A 130 8.40 22.01 -9.38
CA ALA A 130 7.68 23.27 -9.14
C ALA A 130 7.67 24.15 -10.41
N GLY A 131 8.74 24.07 -11.23
CA GLY A 131 8.78 24.69 -12.56
C GLY A 131 7.96 23.97 -13.64
N ASP A 132 7.70 22.68 -13.44
CA ASP A 132 6.93 21.81 -14.33
C ASP A 132 5.51 21.62 -13.76
N GLY A 133 4.65 22.64 -13.84
CA GLY A 133 3.20 22.51 -13.50
C GLY A 133 2.55 21.31 -14.22
N ALA A 134 3.08 20.93 -15.37
CA ALA A 134 2.67 19.79 -16.16
C ALA A 134 2.71 18.44 -15.41
N GLY A 135 3.58 18.26 -14.41
CA GLY A 135 3.71 16.99 -13.69
C GLY A 135 2.54 16.68 -12.75
N VAL A 136 2.04 17.70 -12.01
CA VAL A 136 0.88 17.54 -11.11
C VAL A 136 -0.42 17.55 -11.91
N ASP A 137 -0.55 18.46 -12.88
CA ASP A 137 -1.71 18.55 -13.75
C ASP A 137 -1.89 17.26 -14.56
N GLY A 138 -0.79 16.69 -15.07
CA GLY A 138 -0.80 15.39 -15.74
C GLY A 138 -1.23 14.24 -14.81
N ALA A 139 -0.80 14.25 -13.54
CA ALA A 139 -1.23 13.26 -12.55
C ALA A 139 -2.72 13.43 -12.21
N VAL A 140 -3.19 14.66 -11.98
CA VAL A 140 -4.60 14.98 -11.74
C VAL A 140 -5.47 14.54 -12.92
N ALA A 141 -5.06 14.85 -14.15
CA ALA A 141 -5.77 14.41 -15.36
C ALA A 141 -5.82 12.89 -15.49
N ALA A 142 -4.70 12.18 -15.25
CA ALA A 142 -4.65 10.72 -15.29
C ALA A 142 -5.53 10.07 -14.20
N ILE A 143 -5.54 10.61 -12.99
CA ILE A 143 -6.40 10.15 -11.89
C ILE A 143 -7.87 10.46 -12.20
N GLY A 144 -8.17 11.63 -12.79
CA GLY A 144 -9.49 12.01 -13.24
C GLY A 144 -10.04 11.04 -14.28
N ALA A 145 -9.25 10.74 -15.31
CA ALA A 145 -9.61 9.74 -16.32
C ALA A 145 -9.85 8.34 -15.71
N ALA A 146 -9.04 7.94 -14.72
CA ALA A 146 -9.25 6.68 -14.00
C ALA A 146 -10.53 6.71 -13.15
N ARG A 147 -10.89 7.84 -12.53
CA ARG A 147 -12.14 8.01 -11.78
C ARG A 147 -13.35 7.88 -12.70
N ASP A 148 -13.35 8.58 -13.83
CA ASP A 148 -14.44 8.56 -14.80
C ASP A 148 -14.58 7.16 -15.46
N ALA A 149 -13.50 6.39 -15.49
CA ALA A 149 -13.52 5.01 -15.94
C ALA A 149 -14.18 4.04 -14.95
N VAL A 150 -14.30 4.41 -13.65
CA VAL A 150 -14.99 3.59 -12.66
C VAL A 150 -16.45 3.34 -13.04
N ASP A 151 -17.12 4.31 -13.70
CA ASP A 151 -18.49 4.17 -14.16
C ASP A 151 -18.68 3.09 -15.22
N ARG A 152 -17.59 2.70 -15.89
CA ARG A 152 -17.53 1.60 -16.86
C ARG A 152 -17.12 0.25 -16.27
N TRP A 153 -16.96 0.17 -14.94
CA TRP A 153 -16.69 -1.09 -14.25
C TRP A 153 -17.97 -1.95 -14.26
N ASP A 154 -18.21 -2.65 -15.33
CA ASP A 154 -19.28 -3.63 -15.39
C ASP A 154 -18.87 -4.87 -14.56
N VAL A 155 -19.06 -4.73 -13.24
CA VAL A 155 -18.74 -5.80 -12.27
C VAL A 155 -19.99 -6.64 -12.06
N ARG A 156 -19.98 -7.86 -12.56
CA ARG A 156 -21.04 -8.84 -12.27
C ARG A 156 -20.97 -9.22 -10.80
N ASP A 157 -21.99 -8.80 -10.06
CA ASP A 157 -22.12 -9.14 -8.65
C ASP A 157 -22.62 -10.58 -8.48
N GLY A 158 -22.36 -11.15 -7.30
CA GLY A 158 -22.82 -12.50 -6.96
C GLY A 158 -22.19 -13.00 -5.67
N PRO A 159 -22.75 -14.10 -5.10
CA PRO A 159 -22.35 -14.59 -3.79
C PRO A 159 -20.89 -15.08 -3.73
N SER A 160 -20.27 -15.36 -4.87
CA SER A 160 -18.88 -15.82 -4.97
C SER A 160 -17.87 -14.69 -5.22
N LEU A 161 -18.29 -13.45 -5.56
CA LEU A 161 -17.40 -12.36 -5.94
C LEU A 161 -16.43 -11.99 -4.81
N LEU A 162 -16.95 -11.62 -3.66
CA LEU A 162 -16.14 -11.27 -2.50
C LEU A 162 -15.32 -12.45 -1.96
N PRO A 163 -15.91 -13.64 -1.71
CA PRO A 163 -15.14 -14.80 -1.27
C PRO A 163 -14.05 -15.23 -2.27
N GLY A 164 -14.34 -15.20 -3.56
CA GLY A 164 -13.36 -15.52 -4.62
C GLY A 164 -12.17 -14.58 -4.64
N GLY A 165 -12.43 -13.28 -4.57
CA GLY A 165 -11.42 -12.25 -4.49
C GLY A 165 -10.53 -12.37 -3.25
N LEU A 166 -11.13 -12.49 -2.07
CA LEU A 166 -10.41 -12.68 -0.80
C LEU A 166 -9.56 -13.96 -0.83
N ARG A 167 -10.09 -15.06 -1.34
CA ARG A 167 -9.35 -16.32 -1.46
C ARG A 167 -8.10 -16.15 -2.32
N ARG A 168 -8.22 -15.51 -3.46
CA ARG A 168 -7.11 -15.29 -4.38
C ARG A 168 -6.06 -14.39 -3.77
N ILE A 169 -6.46 -13.30 -3.08
CA ILE A 169 -5.54 -12.38 -2.44
C ILE A 169 -4.78 -13.09 -1.32
N TYR A 170 -5.49 -13.80 -0.43
CA TYR A 170 -4.88 -14.53 0.67
C TYR A 170 -3.95 -15.65 0.20
N ALA A 171 -4.38 -16.47 -0.76
CA ALA A 171 -3.56 -17.56 -1.30
C ALA A 171 -2.26 -17.04 -1.91
N ARG A 172 -2.31 -15.97 -2.70
CA ARG A 172 -1.12 -15.35 -3.27
C ARG A 172 -0.19 -14.77 -2.19
N GLY A 173 -0.75 -14.24 -1.10
CA GLY A 173 0.03 -13.77 0.05
C GLY A 173 0.75 -14.92 0.74
N ALA A 174 0.05 -16.04 0.97
CA ALA A 174 0.60 -17.25 1.58
C ALA A 174 1.72 -17.88 0.70
N ASP A 175 1.53 -17.91 -0.62
CA ASP A 175 2.54 -18.41 -1.56
C ASP A 175 3.82 -17.56 -1.50
N ARG A 176 3.70 -16.22 -1.54
CA ARG A 176 4.87 -15.31 -1.46
C ARG A 176 5.53 -15.35 -0.09
N PHE A 177 4.76 -15.52 0.99
CA PHE A 177 5.32 -15.78 2.32
C PHE A 177 6.15 -17.05 2.35
N ALA A 178 5.65 -18.15 1.78
CA ALA A 178 6.37 -19.41 1.72
C ALA A 178 7.69 -19.29 0.95
N GLU A 179 7.67 -18.60 -0.21
CA GLU A 179 8.88 -18.33 -1.01
C GLU A 179 9.90 -17.45 -0.26
N ALA A 180 9.43 -16.33 0.34
CA ALA A 180 10.30 -15.43 1.11
C ALA A 180 10.88 -16.10 2.36
N ARG A 181 10.13 -17.03 2.99
CA ARG A 181 10.62 -17.80 4.14
C ARG A 181 11.67 -18.83 3.75
N ALA A 182 11.51 -19.48 2.58
CA ALA A 182 12.44 -20.50 2.11
C ALA A 182 13.79 -19.90 1.68
N GLU A 183 13.73 -18.73 1.03
CA GLU A 183 14.91 -18.05 0.52
C GLU A 183 14.69 -16.52 0.58
N PRO A 184 15.02 -15.88 1.70
CA PRO A 184 14.87 -14.44 1.85
C PRO A 184 15.82 -13.69 0.91
N GLY A 185 15.24 -12.90 -0.02
CA GLY A 185 15.97 -12.05 -0.94
C GLY A 185 15.19 -10.77 -1.26
N PRO A 186 15.84 -9.69 -1.72
CA PRO A 186 15.17 -8.39 -1.93
C PRO A 186 13.94 -8.49 -2.82
N GLU A 187 14.03 -9.26 -3.92
CA GLU A 187 12.92 -9.44 -4.85
C GLU A 187 11.75 -10.20 -4.22
N ARG A 188 12.01 -11.32 -3.52
CA ARG A 188 10.96 -12.12 -2.87
C ARG A 188 10.29 -11.35 -1.74
N MET A 189 11.06 -10.62 -0.92
CA MET A 189 10.53 -9.74 0.13
C MET A 189 9.66 -8.64 -0.48
N HIS A 190 10.08 -8.05 -1.59
CA HIS A 190 9.31 -7.03 -2.31
C HIS A 190 8.00 -7.60 -2.92
N GLU A 191 8.01 -8.80 -3.52
CA GLU A 191 6.80 -9.44 -4.02
C GLU A 191 5.84 -9.80 -2.88
N TRP A 192 6.36 -10.28 -1.76
CA TRP A 192 5.52 -10.53 -0.57
C TRP A 192 4.92 -9.24 -0.01
N ARG A 193 5.69 -8.15 0.09
CA ARG A 193 5.19 -6.81 0.47
C ARG A 193 3.96 -6.38 -0.34
N LYS A 194 4.00 -6.58 -1.65
CA LYS A 194 2.85 -6.26 -2.53
C LYS A 194 1.61 -7.05 -2.12
N ARG A 195 1.77 -8.32 -1.78
CA ARG A 195 0.64 -9.18 -1.39
C ARG A 195 0.16 -8.89 0.02
N ALA A 196 1.05 -8.57 0.96
CA ALA A 196 0.68 -8.12 2.30
C ALA A 196 -0.18 -6.84 2.24
N LYS A 197 0.18 -5.87 1.41
CA LYS A 197 -0.63 -4.67 1.20
C LYS A 197 -1.98 -4.96 0.53
N ASP A 198 -2.04 -5.89 -0.42
CA ASP A 198 -3.31 -6.32 -1.01
C ASP A 198 -4.23 -6.95 0.05
N LEU A 199 -3.69 -7.78 0.95
CA LEU A 199 -4.44 -8.39 2.04
C LEU A 199 -4.92 -7.32 3.04
N TRP A 200 -4.03 -6.45 3.49
CA TRP A 200 -4.37 -5.35 4.41
C TRP A 200 -5.54 -4.52 3.89
N TYR A 201 -5.42 -3.96 2.68
CA TYR A 201 -6.49 -3.14 2.12
C TYR A 201 -7.79 -3.93 1.90
N SER A 202 -7.71 -5.20 1.48
CA SER A 202 -8.91 -6.01 1.31
C SER A 202 -9.58 -6.36 2.64
N THR A 203 -8.82 -6.53 3.72
CA THR A 203 -9.35 -6.77 5.07
C THR A 203 -10.02 -5.51 5.63
N LEU A 204 -9.42 -4.32 5.41
CA LEU A 204 -10.04 -3.04 5.78
C LEU A 204 -11.42 -2.84 5.14
N LEU A 205 -11.56 -3.23 3.86
CA LEU A 205 -12.84 -3.11 3.15
C LEU A 205 -13.96 -3.91 3.82
N VAL A 206 -13.65 -5.09 4.36
CA VAL A 206 -14.63 -5.99 4.96
C VAL A 206 -14.67 -5.91 6.50
N ALA A 207 -13.83 -5.05 7.10
CA ALA A 207 -13.76 -4.88 8.55
C ALA A 207 -15.09 -4.53 9.22
N PRO A 208 -16.04 -3.80 8.61
CA PRO A 208 -17.35 -3.55 9.19
C PRO A 208 -18.17 -4.80 9.48
N ALA A 209 -17.91 -5.91 8.78
CA ALA A 209 -18.64 -7.16 9.01
C ALA A 209 -18.39 -7.78 10.41
N TRP A 210 -17.26 -7.48 11.02
CA TRP A 210 -16.98 -7.76 12.44
C TRP A 210 -15.77 -6.92 12.89
N PRO A 211 -16.00 -5.68 13.36
CA PRO A 211 -14.92 -4.70 13.57
C PRO A 211 -13.78 -5.19 14.47
N GLY A 212 -14.06 -5.88 15.57
CA GLY A 212 -13.02 -6.38 16.48
C GLY A 212 -12.07 -7.37 15.80
N PRO A 213 -12.49 -8.57 15.41
CA PRO A 213 -11.63 -9.58 14.81
C PRO A 213 -11.03 -9.18 13.45
N LEU A 214 -11.80 -8.49 12.58
CA LEU A 214 -11.32 -8.11 11.26
C LEU A 214 -10.46 -6.84 11.31
N GLY A 215 -10.73 -5.93 12.28
CA GLY A 215 -9.85 -4.81 12.59
C GLY A 215 -8.48 -5.30 13.04
N ALA A 216 -8.43 -6.21 14.03
CA ALA A 216 -7.18 -6.80 14.51
C ALA A 216 -6.41 -7.53 13.38
N LEU A 217 -7.10 -8.24 12.49
CA LEU A 217 -6.47 -8.86 11.31
C LEU A 217 -5.90 -7.82 10.34
N ALA A 218 -6.62 -6.71 10.12
CA ALA A 218 -6.15 -5.62 9.29
C ALA A 218 -4.90 -4.95 9.89
N ASP A 219 -4.85 -4.75 11.20
CA ASP A 219 -3.71 -4.18 11.92
C ASP A 219 -2.48 -5.09 11.84
N GLU A 220 -2.63 -6.41 11.99
CA GLU A 220 -1.53 -7.36 11.80
C GLU A 220 -1.03 -7.38 10.34
N ALA A 221 -1.93 -7.32 9.37
CA ALA A 221 -1.55 -7.24 7.96
C ALA A 221 -0.87 -5.89 7.62
N HIS A 222 -1.24 -4.81 8.31
CA HIS A 222 -0.57 -3.49 8.22
C HIS A 222 0.84 -3.58 8.79
N THR A 223 0.99 -4.07 10.02
CA THR A 223 2.29 -4.28 10.68
C THR A 223 3.23 -5.10 9.80
N LEU A 224 2.72 -6.18 9.20
CA LEU A 224 3.49 -6.97 8.23
C LEU A 224 3.91 -6.12 7.03
N ALA A 225 3.00 -5.34 6.46
CA ALA A 225 3.28 -4.50 5.29
C ALA A 225 4.28 -3.39 5.60
N ASP A 226 4.34 -2.89 6.83
CA ASP A 226 5.29 -1.89 7.29
C ASP A 226 6.68 -2.48 7.48
N HIS A 227 6.84 -3.62 8.18
CA HIS A 227 8.13 -4.30 8.28
C HIS A 227 8.74 -4.60 6.91
N LEU A 228 7.91 -5.08 5.96
CA LEU A 228 8.33 -5.34 4.58
C LEU A 228 8.59 -4.04 3.81
N GLY A 229 7.94 -2.94 4.21
CA GLY A 229 8.13 -1.61 3.67
C GLY A 229 9.50 -1.07 4.01
N ASP A 230 9.81 -1.03 5.29
CA ASP A 230 11.08 -0.54 5.82
C ASP A 230 12.27 -1.39 5.34
N GLU A 231 12.08 -2.73 5.28
CA GLU A 231 13.09 -3.64 4.71
C GLU A 231 13.43 -3.31 3.27
N HIS A 232 12.41 -3.05 2.44
CA HIS A 232 12.59 -2.68 1.05
C HIS A 232 13.26 -1.31 0.90
N ASP A 233 12.85 -0.32 1.68
CA ASP A 233 13.39 1.03 1.62
C ASP A 233 14.88 1.05 2.03
N LEU A 234 15.28 0.22 3.01
CA LEU A 234 16.69 -0.02 3.36
C LEU A 234 17.47 -0.74 2.25
N ALA A 235 16.86 -1.69 1.54
CA ALA A 235 17.50 -2.34 0.40
C ALA A 235 17.83 -1.34 -0.71
N VAL A 236 16.86 -0.50 -1.06
CA VAL A 236 17.03 0.57 -2.07
C VAL A 236 18.07 1.60 -1.61
N PHE A 237 18.06 1.97 -0.32
CA PHE A 237 19.06 2.86 0.26
C PHE A 237 20.48 2.29 0.15
N ALA A 238 20.71 1.06 0.58
CA ALA A 238 22.02 0.42 0.51
C ALA A 238 22.53 0.31 -0.94
N GLU A 239 21.67 -0.09 -1.88
CA GLU A 239 22.00 -0.13 -3.30
C GLU A 239 22.41 1.26 -3.83
N ARG A 240 21.66 2.30 -3.48
CA ARG A 240 21.92 3.67 -3.90
C ARG A 240 23.24 4.20 -3.34
N VAL A 241 23.55 3.94 -2.07
CA VAL A 241 24.79 4.39 -1.41
C VAL A 241 26.01 3.70 -2.03
N LEU A 242 25.91 2.41 -2.30
CA LEU A 242 27.01 1.64 -2.89
C LEU A 242 27.25 1.97 -4.36
N ALA A 243 26.19 2.30 -5.11
CA ALA A 243 26.27 2.58 -6.55
C ALA A 243 26.88 3.94 -6.90
N ASP A 244 27.01 4.90 -5.94
CA ASP A 244 27.47 6.26 -6.21
C ASP A 244 28.69 6.68 -5.36
N PRO A 245 29.87 6.09 -5.57
CA PRO A 245 31.09 6.42 -4.81
C PRO A 245 31.58 7.85 -5.05
N GLY A 246 31.23 8.46 -6.18
CA GLY A 246 31.58 9.84 -6.49
C GLY A 246 30.86 10.86 -5.57
N ARG A 247 29.66 10.54 -5.18
CA ARG A 247 28.81 11.37 -4.33
C ARG A 247 29.03 11.11 -2.83
N PHE A 248 29.18 9.84 -2.47
CA PHE A 248 29.43 9.40 -1.10
C PHE A 248 30.90 9.02 -0.95
N ARG A 249 31.78 10.03 -0.82
CA ARG A 249 33.24 9.92 -1.00
C ARG A 249 33.95 9.01 0.00
N SER A 250 33.44 8.92 1.24
CA SER A 250 34.05 8.05 2.27
C SER A 250 33.67 6.59 2.01
N GLU A 251 34.64 5.75 1.66
CA GLU A 251 34.44 4.30 1.52
C GLU A 251 34.06 3.66 2.86
N ALA A 252 34.71 4.07 3.95
CA ALA A 252 34.40 3.58 5.30
C ALA A 252 32.96 3.90 5.70
N ASP A 253 32.47 5.13 5.40
CA ASP A 253 31.10 5.50 5.72
C ASP A 253 30.09 4.71 4.88
N ARG A 254 30.37 4.50 3.57
CA ARG A 254 29.51 3.66 2.72
C ARG A 254 29.43 2.24 3.21
N ALA A 255 30.56 1.63 3.56
CA ALA A 255 30.60 0.27 4.11
C ALA A 255 29.82 0.19 5.43
N THR A 256 30.05 1.14 6.35
CA THR A 256 29.33 1.18 7.63
C THR A 256 27.82 1.34 7.44
N MET A 257 27.39 2.23 6.54
CA MET A 257 25.96 2.42 6.26
C MET A 257 25.33 1.16 5.65
N ALA A 258 26.03 0.47 4.75
CA ALA A 258 25.55 -0.77 4.16
C ALA A 258 25.42 -1.89 5.20
N ASP A 259 26.40 -2.02 6.08
CA ASP A 259 26.39 -3.01 7.17
C ASP A 259 25.25 -2.74 8.17
N LEU A 260 25.06 -1.50 8.58
CA LEU A 260 23.95 -1.11 9.46
C LEU A 260 22.58 -1.32 8.77
N ALA A 261 22.48 -1.00 7.50
CA ALA A 261 21.27 -1.24 6.73
C ALA A 261 20.96 -2.74 6.65
N GLU A 262 21.95 -3.60 6.36
CA GLU A 262 21.74 -5.04 6.30
C GLU A 262 21.35 -5.61 7.67
N ARG A 263 22.01 -5.19 8.74
CA ARG A 263 21.65 -5.58 10.12
C ARG A 263 20.19 -5.21 10.42
N ARG A 264 19.75 -3.99 10.07
CA ARG A 264 18.36 -3.58 10.28
C ARG A 264 17.39 -4.36 9.41
N ARG A 265 17.75 -4.68 8.18
CA ARG A 265 16.97 -5.54 7.28
C ARG A 265 16.76 -6.93 7.85
N GLU A 266 17.78 -7.54 8.47
CA GLU A 266 17.66 -8.84 9.12
C GLU A 266 16.68 -8.80 10.31
N GLU A 267 16.72 -7.74 11.15
CA GLU A 267 15.75 -7.52 12.22
C GLU A 267 14.31 -7.47 11.66
N LEU A 268 14.11 -6.68 10.61
CA LEU A 268 12.80 -6.48 9.97
C LEU A 268 12.29 -7.74 9.27
N ARG A 269 13.16 -8.50 8.61
CA ARG A 269 12.82 -9.81 8.02
C ARG A 269 12.37 -10.79 9.08
N SER A 270 13.10 -10.87 10.20
CA SER A 270 12.74 -11.74 11.32
C SER A 270 11.37 -11.38 11.90
N ALA A 271 11.11 -10.07 12.12
CA ALA A 271 9.82 -9.56 12.58
C ALA A 271 8.70 -9.87 11.58
N ALA A 272 8.91 -9.57 10.28
CA ALA A 272 7.94 -9.86 9.22
C ALA A 272 7.61 -11.34 9.12
N LEU A 273 8.61 -12.23 9.18
CA LEU A 273 8.40 -13.68 9.19
C LEU A 273 7.60 -14.13 10.42
N GLY A 274 7.81 -13.50 11.58
CA GLY A 274 7.04 -13.73 12.80
C GLY A 274 5.55 -13.40 12.64
N VAL A 275 5.24 -12.21 12.10
CA VAL A 275 3.87 -11.78 11.81
C VAL A 275 3.26 -12.63 10.70
N GLY A 276 4.02 -12.89 9.64
CA GLY A 276 3.57 -13.68 8.49
C GLY A 276 3.12 -15.10 8.85
N ARG A 277 3.79 -15.77 9.81
CA ARG A 277 3.35 -17.07 10.32
C ARG A 277 1.95 -17.04 10.92
N ARG A 278 1.57 -15.95 11.59
CA ARG A 278 0.23 -15.77 12.18
C ARG A 278 -0.80 -15.37 11.13
N VAL A 279 -0.48 -14.39 10.30
CA VAL A 279 -1.36 -13.89 9.24
C VAL A 279 -1.73 -14.97 8.24
N TYR A 280 -0.78 -15.85 7.86
CA TYR A 280 -1.00 -16.93 6.89
C TYR A 280 -1.10 -18.33 7.53
N ALA A 281 -1.50 -18.42 8.80
CA ALA A 281 -1.64 -19.68 9.52
C ALA A 281 -2.76 -20.58 8.96
N GLU A 282 -3.83 -19.97 8.46
CA GLU A 282 -4.98 -20.70 7.94
C GLU A 282 -4.75 -21.17 6.48
N ARG A 283 -5.37 -22.27 6.13
CA ARG A 283 -5.51 -22.63 4.70
C ARG A 283 -6.44 -21.64 3.99
N PRO A 284 -6.17 -21.24 2.72
CA PRO A 284 -6.98 -20.22 2.02
C PRO A 284 -8.49 -20.49 2.01
N LYS A 285 -8.91 -21.77 1.90
CA LYS A 285 -10.34 -22.15 1.96
C LYS A 285 -10.94 -21.91 3.35
N ALA A 286 -10.20 -22.18 4.44
CA ALA A 286 -10.68 -21.99 5.80
C ALA A 286 -10.80 -20.49 6.12
N PHE A 287 -9.78 -19.70 5.80
CA PHE A 287 -9.77 -18.26 5.93
C PHE A 287 -11.01 -17.62 5.28
N VAL A 288 -11.25 -17.93 4.00
CA VAL A 288 -12.36 -17.34 3.26
C VAL A 288 -13.71 -17.81 3.77
N ARG A 289 -13.85 -19.09 4.15
CA ARG A 289 -15.09 -19.60 4.74
C ARG A 289 -15.48 -18.85 6.00
N ARG A 290 -14.49 -18.53 6.83
CA ARG A 290 -14.67 -17.73 8.06
C ARG A 290 -15.12 -16.31 7.75
N LEU A 291 -14.43 -15.60 6.86
CA LEU A 291 -14.78 -14.23 6.46
C LEU A 291 -16.15 -14.16 5.77
N ALA A 292 -16.47 -15.14 4.92
CA ALA A 292 -17.78 -15.22 4.27
C ALA A 292 -18.92 -15.48 5.27
N ALA A 293 -18.66 -16.19 6.37
CA ALA A 293 -19.65 -16.35 7.45
C ALA A 293 -19.91 -15.01 8.16
N TYR A 294 -18.86 -14.27 8.49
CA TYR A 294 -18.98 -12.95 9.12
C TYR A 294 -19.74 -11.95 8.23
N THR A 295 -19.39 -11.88 6.94
CA THR A 295 -20.07 -10.97 6.01
C THR A 295 -21.54 -11.35 5.75
N ARG A 296 -21.91 -12.63 5.83
CA ARG A 296 -23.32 -13.04 5.77
C ARG A 296 -24.08 -12.60 7.03
N ALA A 297 -23.57 -12.93 8.20
CA ALA A 297 -24.21 -12.54 9.46
C ALA A 297 -24.43 -11.01 9.52
N TRP A 298 -23.40 -10.23 9.20
CA TRP A 298 -23.51 -8.77 9.13
C TRP A 298 -24.60 -8.26 8.18
N ARG A 299 -24.76 -8.89 7.01
CA ARG A 299 -25.80 -8.52 6.04
C ARG A 299 -27.20 -8.95 6.49
N ASP A 300 -27.29 -10.05 7.23
CA ASP A 300 -28.56 -10.55 7.76
C ASP A 300 -29.02 -9.68 8.91
N ASP A 301 -28.11 -9.19 9.76
CA ASP A 301 -28.43 -8.21 10.84
C ASP A 301 -29.02 -6.93 10.25
N GLY A 302 -28.47 -6.37 9.18
CA GLY A 302 -29.00 -5.17 8.54
C GLY A 302 -30.38 -5.35 7.87
N ARG A 303 -30.74 -6.58 7.48
CA ARG A 303 -32.08 -6.86 6.98
C ARG A 303 -33.10 -6.98 8.09
N GLY A 304 -32.65 -7.36 9.30
CA GLY A 304 -33.50 -7.44 10.48
C GLY A 304 -33.94 -6.07 10.99
N ASP A 305 -33.05 -5.09 10.99
CA ASP A 305 -33.35 -3.71 11.42
C ASP A 305 -34.39 -3.03 10.52
N ASP A 306 -34.34 -3.24 9.20
CA ASP A 306 -35.34 -2.73 8.26
C ASP A 306 -36.73 -3.38 8.46
N ALA A 307 -36.80 -4.64 8.93
CA ALA A 307 -38.06 -5.31 9.20
C ALA A 307 -38.77 -4.82 10.47
N PHE A 308 -38.01 -4.28 11.44
CA PHE A 308 -38.57 -3.68 12.66
C PHE A 308 -38.94 -2.20 12.53
N ALA A 309 -38.27 -1.47 11.61
CA ALA A 309 -38.57 -0.05 11.38
C ALA A 309 -39.91 0.20 10.66
N GLY A 310 -40.52 -0.83 10.06
CA GLY A 310 -41.81 -0.75 9.33
C GLY A 310 -43.05 -1.12 10.13
N THR A 311 -42.96 -1.34 11.49
CA THR A 311 -44.07 -1.77 12.30
C THR A 311 -44.54 -0.75 13.36
N GLU A 312 -44.07 0.50 13.26
CA GLU A 312 -44.63 1.61 14.07
C GLU A 312 -45.46 2.53 13.15
N GLU A 313 -46.70 2.10 12.82
CA GLU A 313 -47.83 2.96 12.42
C GLU A 313 -49.09 2.55 13.21
#